data_ecec8b94a7ffce6d6b0e266cc9c0bafd
#
_entry.id   ecec8b94a7ffce6d6b0e266cc9c0bafd
#
_cell.length_a   1.000
_cell.length_b   1.000
_cell.length_c   1.000
_cell.angle_alpha   90.00
_cell.angle_beta   90.00
_cell.angle_gamma   90.00
#
_symmetry.space_group_name_H-M   'P 1'
#
loop_
_entity.id
_entity.type
_entity.pdbx_description
1 polymer ?
#
loop_
_entity_poly.entity_id
_entity_poly.type
_entity_poly.pdbx_seq_one_letter_code
_entity_poly.pdbx_strand_id
1 'polypeptide(L)'
;MSYAGDLNPTEAWKLLNQDQSAQLVDVRTRPEWMFVGLPDLTSLGRRAVLQSWQVFPAMEVDDNFVAELAQQLPDMEAPILFICRSGGRSRAAAAALTAAGYRRCYNVAEGFEGNPDAERHRGKTGGWKAAGLPWVQD
;
A
#
# COMPACT_ATOMS: atom_id res chain seq x y z
N MET A 1 -18.56 -5.59 -2.38
CA MET A 1 -17.20 -5.12 -2.19
C MET A 1 -16.93 -3.91 -3.04
N SER A 2 -16.27 -2.90 -2.49
CA SER A 2 -16.06 -1.63 -3.14
C SER A 2 -14.66 -1.50 -3.79
N TYR A 3 -13.93 -2.60 -3.88
CA TYR A 3 -12.62 -2.68 -4.55
C TYR A 3 -12.40 -4.11 -5.07
N ALA A 4 -11.32 -4.32 -5.84
CA ALA A 4 -11.13 -5.59 -6.57
C ALA A 4 -10.86 -6.80 -5.65
N GLY A 5 -10.18 -6.60 -4.54
CA GLY A 5 -9.95 -7.68 -3.60
C GLY A 5 -8.75 -7.45 -2.69
N ASP A 6 -8.55 -8.38 -1.76
CA ASP A 6 -7.41 -8.40 -0.87
C ASP A 6 -6.34 -9.35 -1.42
N LEU A 7 -5.07 -8.95 -1.29
CA LEU A 7 -3.92 -9.77 -1.61
C LEU A 7 -3.04 -9.86 -0.38
N ASN A 8 -2.46 -11.03 -0.10
CA ASN A 8 -1.41 -11.07 0.91
C ASN A 8 -0.12 -10.49 0.32
N PRO A 9 0.91 -10.19 1.14
CA PRO A 9 2.14 -9.56 0.63
C PRO A 9 2.83 -10.36 -0.47
N THR A 10 2.86 -11.67 -0.37
CA THR A 10 3.49 -12.53 -1.39
C THR A 10 2.73 -12.47 -2.72
N GLU A 11 1.40 -12.51 -2.67
CA GLU A 11 0.56 -12.34 -3.86
C GLU A 11 0.74 -10.95 -4.47
N ALA A 12 0.83 -9.93 -3.64
CA ALA A 12 1.08 -8.56 -4.10
C ALA A 12 2.41 -8.44 -4.82
N TRP A 13 3.48 -8.99 -4.26
CA TRP A 13 4.79 -9.01 -4.89
C TRP A 13 4.76 -9.73 -6.25
N LYS A 14 4.08 -10.88 -6.30
CA LYS A 14 3.95 -11.66 -7.51
C LYS A 14 3.26 -10.86 -8.61
N LEU A 15 2.17 -10.17 -8.29
CA LEU A 15 1.47 -9.33 -9.26
C LEU A 15 2.35 -8.18 -9.75
N LEU A 16 3.06 -7.50 -8.85
CA LEU A 16 3.99 -6.43 -9.22
C LEU A 16 5.10 -6.93 -10.14
N ASN A 17 5.57 -8.15 -9.90
CA ASN A 17 6.63 -8.75 -10.73
C ASN A 17 6.12 -9.19 -12.09
N GLN A 18 4.89 -9.68 -12.19
CA GLN A 18 4.31 -10.21 -13.43
C GLN A 18 3.74 -9.12 -14.32
N ASP A 19 3.21 -8.05 -13.77
CA ASP A 19 2.55 -6.97 -14.51
C ASP A 19 3.32 -5.68 -14.32
N GLN A 20 4.01 -5.24 -15.38
CA GLN A 20 4.84 -4.03 -15.31
C GLN A 20 4.01 -2.75 -15.16
N SER A 21 2.71 -2.78 -15.48
CA SER A 21 1.82 -1.64 -15.27
C SER A 21 1.34 -1.54 -13.82
N ALA A 22 1.47 -2.60 -13.02
CA ALA A 22 1.02 -2.60 -11.63
C ALA A 22 1.82 -1.62 -10.78
N GLN A 23 1.12 -0.90 -9.92
CA GLN A 23 1.72 0.10 -9.04
C GLN A 23 1.41 -0.23 -7.58
N LEU A 24 2.36 0.05 -6.70
CA LEU A 24 2.17 -0.06 -5.25
C LEU A 24 2.11 1.35 -4.67
N VAL A 25 1.03 1.65 -3.96
CA VAL A 25 0.84 2.93 -3.28
C VAL A 25 0.90 2.70 -1.79
N ASP A 26 1.87 3.30 -1.13
CA ASP A 26 2.01 3.28 0.32
C ASP A 26 1.24 4.47 0.89
N VAL A 27 0.15 4.18 1.58
CA VAL A 27 -0.77 5.21 2.08
C VAL A 27 -0.54 5.55 3.55
N ARG A 28 0.59 5.12 4.11
CA ARG A 28 0.96 5.42 5.48
C ARG A 28 1.36 6.89 5.63
N THR A 29 1.84 7.23 6.81
CA THR A 29 2.27 8.59 7.12
C THR A 29 3.78 8.74 6.94
N ARG A 30 4.24 9.98 6.83
CA ARG A 30 5.66 10.30 6.70
C ARG A 30 6.51 9.75 7.86
N PRO A 31 6.11 9.87 9.15
CA PRO A 31 6.88 9.24 10.23
C PRO A 31 7.03 7.73 10.06
N GLU A 32 6.00 7.04 9.58
CA GLU A 32 6.10 5.60 9.35
C GLU A 32 7.13 5.28 8.26
N TRP A 33 7.15 6.05 7.18
CA TRP A 33 8.16 5.86 6.11
C TRP A 33 9.57 6.08 6.62
N MET A 34 9.77 7.09 7.48
CA MET A 34 11.09 7.44 8.00
C MET A 34 11.59 6.47 9.06
N PHE A 35 10.72 6.02 9.96
CA PHE A 35 11.13 5.26 11.15
C PHE A 35 10.86 3.75 11.03
N VAL A 36 9.94 3.33 10.19
CA VAL A 36 9.62 1.90 10.03
C VAL A 36 10.22 1.33 8.75
N GLY A 37 10.36 2.15 7.72
CA GLY A 37 10.90 1.74 6.44
C GLY A 37 9.87 1.75 5.32
N LEU A 38 10.33 1.41 4.12
CA LEU A 38 9.55 1.45 2.88
C LEU A 38 9.67 0.13 2.13
N PRO A 39 8.61 -0.30 1.41
CA PRO A 39 8.77 -1.38 0.43
C PRO A 39 9.79 -0.97 -0.63
N ASP A 40 10.68 -1.89 -0.99
CA ASP A 40 11.73 -1.64 -1.98
C ASP A 40 11.41 -2.38 -3.27
N LEU A 41 11.04 -1.64 -4.31
CA LEU A 41 10.72 -2.18 -5.62
C LEU A 41 11.84 -1.99 -6.64
N THR A 42 13.05 -1.65 -6.19
CA THR A 42 14.15 -1.35 -7.12
C THR A 42 14.53 -2.56 -7.98
N SER A 43 14.43 -3.79 -7.44
CA SER A 43 14.70 -4.99 -8.22
C SER A 43 13.69 -5.20 -9.36
N LEU A 44 12.53 -4.53 -9.29
CA LEU A 44 11.52 -4.54 -10.34
C LEU A 44 11.62 -3.32 -11.26
N GLY A 45 12.62 -2.46 -11.05
CA GLY A 45 12.80 -1.22 -11.80
C GLY A 45 11.76 -0.16 -11.49
N ARG A 46 11.15 -0.19 -10.30
CA ARG A 46 10.07 0.71 -9.91
C ARG A 46 10.25 1.24 -8.51
N ARG A 47 9.37 2.18 -8.13
CA ARG A 47 9.29 2.72 -6.78
C ARG A 47 7.84 2.66 -6.30
N ALA A 48 7.66 2.45 -5.00
CA ALA A 48 6.36 2.63 -4.38
C ALA A 48 5.97 4.12 -4.45
N VAL A 49 4.72 4.40 -4.75
CA VAL A 49 4.18 5.76 -4.69
C VAL A 49 3.84 6.04 -3.23
N LEU A 50 4.31 7.17 -2.71
CA LEU A 50 4.09 7.56 -1.32
C LEU A 50 3.01 8.65 -1.28
N GLN A 51 1.80 8.28 -0.86
CA GLN A 51 0.67 9.20 -0.82
C GLN A 51 -0.20 8.88 0.39
N SER A 52 -0.13 9.70 1.44
CA SER A 52 -0.84 9.46 2.69
C SER A 52 -2.35 9.53 2.51
N TRP A 53 -3.07 8.51 2.98
CA TRP A 53 -4.52 8.54 3.09
C TRP A 53 -4.98 9.45 4.22
N GLN A 54 -4.30 9.36 5.38
CA GLN A 54 -4.50 10.26 6.52
C GLN A 54 -3.21 11.02 6.78
N VAL A 55 -3.30 12.31 7.02
CA VAL A 55 -2.13 13.18 7.16
C VAL A 55 -1.77 13.36 8.63
N PHE A 56 -0.52 13.04 8.97
CA PHE A 56 0.03 13.27 10.30
C PHE A 56 0.24 14.79 10.53
N PRO A 57 0.01 15.34 11.76
CA PRO A 57 -0.27 14.62 12.99
C PRO A 57 -1.75 14.42 13.32
N ALA A 58 -2.66 15.14 12.69
CA ALA A 58 -4.10 15.07 13.01
C ALA A 58 -4.76 13.77 12.55
N MET A 59 -4.12 13.05 11.60
CA MET A 59 -4.62 11.81 11.03
C MET A 59 -6.00 11.98 10.38
N GLU A 60 -6.20 13.13 9.76
CA GLU A 60 -7.40 13.40 8.97
C GLU A 60 -7.22 12.88 7.55
N VAL A 61 -8.30 12.36 6.96
CA VAL A 61 -8.29 11.92 5.57
C VAL A 61 -8.02 13.12 4.67
N ASP A 62 -7.07 12.97 3.75
CA ASP A 62 -6.72 14.01 2.79
C ASP A 62 -7.77 14.06 1.69
N ASP A 63 -8.54 15.15 1.66
CA ASP A 63 -9.59 15.35 0.66
C ASP A 63 -9.07 15.38 -0.78
N ASN A 64 -7.78 15.65 -0.97
CA ASN A 64 -7.15 15.70 -2.28
C ASN A 64 -6.48 14.39 -2.69
N PHE A 65 -6.59 13.34 -1.87
CA PHE A 65 -5.91 12.07 -2.10
C PHE A 65 -6.20 11.50 -3.48
N VAL A 66 -7.48 11.38 -3.83
CA VAL A 66 -7.89 10.80 -5.12
C VAL A 66 -7.38 11.64 -6.28
N ALA A 67 -7.57 12.97 -6.22
CA ALA A 67 -7.16 13.86 -7.31
C ALA A 67 -5.65 13.86 -7.52
N GLU A 68 -4.87 13.92 -6.44
CA GLU A 68 -3.42 13.91 -6.52
C GLU A 68 -2.88 12.58 -7.03
N LEU A 69 -3.47 11.48 -6.56
CA LEU A 69 -3.05 10.15 -7.00
C LEU A 69 -3.41 9.90 -8.46
N ALA A 70 -4.57 10.38 -8.91
CA ALA A 70 -4.99 10.26 -10.29
C ALA A 70 -4.04 10.96 -11.26
N GLN A 71 -3.42 12.05 -10.84
CA GLN A 71 -2.42 12.74 -11.66
C GLN A 71 -1.14 11.93 -11.82
N GLN A 72 -0.77 11.18 -10.79
CA GLN A 72 0.43 10.33 -10.81
C GLN A 72 0.18 9.00 -11.51
N LEU A 73 -1.04 8.49 -11.45
CA LEU A 73 -1.42 7.17 -11.96
C LEU A 73 -2.61 7.31 -12.92
N PRO A 74 -2.39 7.84 -14.14
CA PRO A 74 -3.50 8.11 -15.05
C PRO A 74 -4.13 6.87 -15.68
N ASP A 75 -3.46 5.71 -15.65
CA ASP A 75 -3.98 4.48 -16.25
C ASP A 75 -4.97 3.79 -15.30
N MET A 76 -6.26 3.97 -15.56
CA MET A 76 -7.33 3.39 -14.74
C MET A 76 -7.50 1.88 -14.93
N GLU A 77 -6.85 1.28 -15.92
CA GLU A 77 -6.91 -0.15 -16.17
C GLU A 77 -5.76 -0.92 -15.48
N ALA A 78 -4.70 -0.22 -15.07
CA ALA A 78 -3.56 -0.85 -14.41
C ALA A 78 -3.95 -1.33 -13.00
N PRO A 79 -3.37 -2.46 -12.54
CA PRO A 79 -3.53 -2.85 -11.14
C PRO A 79 -2.87 -1.83 -10.21
N ILE A 80 -3.61 -1.37 -9.21
CA ILE A 80 -3.11 -0.46 -8.18
C ILE A 80 -3.26 -1.18 -6.85
N LEU A 81 -2.14 -1.39 -6.16
CA LEU A 81 -2.11 -2.07 -4.88
C LEU A 81 -1.85 -1.04 -3.79
N PHE A 82 -2.65 -1.07 -2.74
CA PHE A 82 -2.55 -0.11 -1.64
C PHE A 82 -2.05 -0.83 -0.39
N ILE A 83 -1.04 -0.28 0.27
CA ILE A 83 -0.45 -0.85 1.47
C ILE A 83 -0.42 0.20 2.59
N CYS A 84 -0.77 -0.23 3.80
CA CYS A 84 -0.60 0.57 5.01
C CYS A 84 0.07 -0.29 6.09
N ARG A 85 -0.12 0.03 7.37
CA ARG A 85 0.51 -0.75 8.44
C ARG A 85 -0.03 -2.17 8.53
N SER A 86 -1.37 -2.32 8.54
CA SER A 86 -2.02 -3.62 8.74
C SER A 86 -3.27 -3.85 7.88
N GLY A 87 -3.59 -2.95 6.96
CA GLY A 87 -4.64 -3.14 5.95
C GLY A 87 -5.86 -2.25 6.03
N GLY A 88 -6.07 -1.49 7.11
CA GLY A 88 -7.30 -0.69 7.28
C GLY A 88 -7.36 0.57 6.43
N ARG A 89 -6.33 1.40 6.49
CA ARG A 89 -6.26 2.64 5.71
C ARG A 89 -6.17 2.34 4.21
N SER A 90 -5.42 1.31 3.84
CA SER A 90 -5.24 0.91 2.44
C SER A 90 -6.53 0.36 1.84
N ARG A 91 -7.35 -0.33 2.63
CA ARG A 91 -8.68 -0.77 2.19
C ARG A 91 -9.55 0.43 1.83
N ALA A 92 -9.57 1.45 2.69
CA ALA A 92 -10.34 2.66 2.44
C ALA A 92 -9.85 3.39 1.19
N ALA A 93 -8.54 3.47 0.99
CA ALA A 93 -7.95 4.09 -0.19
C ALA A 93 -8.31 3.32 -1.47
N ALA A 94 -8.24 2.00 -1.43
CA ALA A 94 -8.61 1.17 -2.58
C ALA A 94 -10.08 1.37 -2.96
N ALA A 95 -10.98 1.46 -1.96
CA ALA A 95 -12.39 1.73 -2.19
C ALA A 95 -12.61 3.11 -2.82
N ALA A 96 -11.89 4.13 -2.35
CA ALA A 96 -12.00 5.49 -2.88
C ALA A 96 -11.57 5.57 -4.35
N LEU A 97 -10.47 4.93 -4.72
CA LEU A 97 -10.01 4.91 -6.11
C LEU A 97 -10.95 4.11 -7.00
N THR A 98 -11.51 3.01 -6.49
CA THR A 98 -12.51 2.24 -7.23
C THR A 98 -13.74 3.11 -7.53
N ALA A 99 -14.21 3.89 -6.55
CA ALA A 99 -15.32 4.81 -6.73
C ALA A 99 -15.01 5.90 -7.77
N ALA A 100 -13.74 6.25 -7.94
CA ALA A 100 -13.29 7.23 -8.92
C ALA A 100 -13.12 6.66 -10.34
N GLY A 101 -13.34 5.35 -10.53
CA GLY A 101 -13.30 4.71 -11.84
C GLY A 101 -12.12 3.77 -12.08
N TYR A 102 -11.24 3.59 -11.11
CA TYR A 102 -10.14 2.63 -11.23
C TYR A 102 -10.68 1.21 -11.07
N ARG A 103 -10.34 0.32 -11.99
CA ARG A 103 -10.99 -0.98 -12.10
C ARG A 103 -10.31 -2.11 -11.34
N ARG A 104 -9.03 -1.96 -11.02
CA ARG A 104 -8.23 -3.05 -10.45
C ARG A 104 -7.47 -2.58 -9.22
N CYS A 105 -8.21 -2.09 -8.21
CA CYS A 105 -7.63 -1.66 -6.95
C CYS A 105 -7.65 -2.80 -5.94
N TYR A 106 -6.48 -3.11 -5.39
CA TYR A 106 -6.31 -4.19 -4.42
C TYR A 106 -5.80 -3.63 -3.11
N ASN A 107 -6.16 -4.28 -2.02
CA ASN A 107 -5.62 -4.00 -0.69
C ASN A 107 -4.59 -5.07 -0.34
N VAL A 108 -3.41 -4.65 0.12
CA VAL A 108 -2.44 -5.58 0.69
C VAL A 108 -2.90 -5.85 2.14
N ALA A 109 -3.63 -6.96 2.33
CA ALA A 109 -4.44 -7.18 3.52
C ALA A 109 -3.68 -7.17 4.83
N GLU A 110 -2.44 -7.67 4.84
CA GLU A 110 -1.61 -7.69 6.05
C GLU A 110 -0.77 -6.43 6.22
N GLY A 111 -0.69 -5.60 5.18
CA GLY A 111 0.09 -4.38 5.20
C GLY A 111 1.59 -4.59 5.29
N PHE A 112 2.29 -3.56 5.76
CA PHE A 112 3.74 -3.58 5.86
C PHE A 112 4.23 -4.32 7.10
N GLU A 113 3.53 -4.15 8.23
CA GLU A 113 3.94 -4.68 9.53
C GLU A 113 3.04 -5.81 10.05
N GLY A 114 1.86 -5.97 9.46
CA GLY A 114 0.89 -6.95 9.93
C GLY A 114 0.29 -6.60 11.29
N ASN A 115 -0.34 -7.57 11.91
CA ASN A 115 -0.92 -7.43 13.25
C ASN A 115 0.13 -7.70 14.33
N PRO A 116 -0.05 -7.15 15.55
CA PRO A 116 0.84 -7.50 16.65
C PRO A 116 0.76 -8.99 17.00
N ASP A 117 1.88 -9.55 17.41
CA ASP A 117 1.93 -10.91 17.95
C ASP A 117 1.45 -10.93 19.41
N ALA A 118 1.57 -12.09 20.08
CA ALA A 118 1.16 -12.24 21.48
C ALA A 118 1.94 -11.33 22.43
N GLU A 119 3.13 -10.90 22.03
CA GLU A 119 4.00 -10.00 22.82
C GLU A 119 3.81 -8.53 22.42
N ARG A 120 2.83 -8.24 21.57
CA ARG A 120 2.53 -6.91 21.05
C ARG A 120 3.61 -6.35 20.13
N HIS A 121 4.31 -7.21 19.40
CA HIS A 121 5.28 -6.82 18.39
C HIS A 121 4.71 -7.02 17.00
N ARG A 122 4.87 -6.03 16.14
CA ARG A 122 4.52 -6.14 14.71
C ARG A 122 5.72 -6.59 13.90
N GLY A 123 5.46 -7.00 12.66
CA GLY A 123 6.49 -7.40 11.72
C GLY A 123 6.98 -8.83 11.91
N LYS A 124 6.26 -9.64 12.67
CA LYS A 124 6.65 -11.04 12.97
C LYS A 124 5.65 -12.06 12.48
N THR A 125 4.35 -11.80 12.64
CA THR A 125 3.31 -12.78 12.32
C THR A 125 2.71 -12.60 10.94
N GLY A 126 2.82 -11.41 10.35
CA GLY A 126 2.29 -11.11 9.03
C GLY A 126 2.85 -9.82 8.49
N GLY A 127 2.50 -9.49 7.26
CA GLY A 127 2.90 -8.28 6.58
C GLY A 127 4.10 -8.45 5.66
N TRP A 128 4.39 -7.38 4.93
CA TRP A 128 5.47 -7.31 3.94
C TRP A 128 6.83 -7.73 4.53
N LYS A 129 7.16 -7.18 5.69
CA LYS A 129 8.42 -7.50 6.38
C LYS A 129 8.50 -8.96 6.79
N ALA A 130 7.44 -9.49 7.43
CA ALA A 130 7.41 -10.86 7.91
C ALA A 130 7.49 -11.87 6.75
N ALA A 131 6.96 -11.50 5.58
CA ALA A 131 7.02 -12.33 4.38
C ALA A 131 8.42 -12.37 3.75
N GLY A 132 9.37 -11.59 4.26
CA GLY A 132 10.73 -11.55 3.73
C GLY A 132 10.87 -10.77 2.44
N LEU A 133 9.91 -9.93 2.11
CA LEU A 133 9.94 -9.12 0.89
C LEU A 133 10.87 -7.92 1.05
N PRO A 134 11.44 -7.39 -0.06
CA PRO A 134 12.41 -6.30 0.03
C PRO A 134 11.84 -5.03 0.67
N TRP A 135 12.60 -4.44 1.56
CA TRP A 135 12.28 -3.16 2.16
C TRP A 135 13.57 -2.44 2.55
N VAL A 136 13.50 -1.12 2.67
CA VAL A 136 14.64 -0.27 3.03
C VAL A 136 14.25 0.70 4.13
N GLN A 137 15.27 1.17 4.85
CA GLN A 137 15.12 2.14 5.92
C GLN A 137 16.29 3.11 5.83
N ASP A 138 15.99 4.39 5.87
CA ASP A 138 17.02 5.44 5.84
C ASP A 138 17.58 5.74 7.22
#